data_594ed7b41224501f19318345e0c5876b
#
_entry.id   594ed7b41224501f19318345e0c5876b
#
_cell.length_a   1.000
_cell.length_b   1.000
_cell.length_c   1.000
_cell.angle_alpha   90.00
_cell.angle_beta   90.00
_cell.angle_gamma   90.00
#
_symmetry.space_group_name_H-M   'P 1'
#
loop_
_entity.id
_entity.type
_entity.pdbx_description
1 polymer ?
#
loop_
_entity_poly.entity_id
_entity_poly.type
_entity_poly.pdbx_seq_one_letter_code
_entity_poly.pdbx_strand_id
1 'polypeptide(L)'
;KINLTKVFADYHENHSEFDKNVAFSIERVGGAKLFRKYRKAYLINNFIEQNKNIKCIISDHWKSLELIKTNKKKICLIHSKEINHDNGTRLNRRVLKVLNNVDYVVSNSEFTKNLAINKGIKEENIKIINPGVYPIKEIEKKYLIEADKILDKKSPKLLTVSRYDKRKNHEKVIMALRNLKETYPNIIYTC
;
A
#
# COMPACT_ATOMS: atom_id res chain seq x y z
N LYS A 1 -3.25 -12.89 21.07
CA LYS A 1 -3.18 -13.89 19.97
C LYS A 1 -4.33 -13.59 19.02
N ILE A 2 -4.04 -13.21 17.78
CA ILE A 2 -5.04 -13.12 16.71
C ILE A 2 -5.36 -14.56 16.33
N ASN A 3 -6.39 -15.10 16.96
CA ASN A 3 -6.86 -16.46 16.64
C ASN A 3 -7.62 -16.40 15.32
N LEU A 4 -7.17 -17.13 14.35
CA LEU A 4 -7.76 -17.37 13.04
C LEU A 4 -7.81 -16.15 12.10
N THR A 5 -6.69 -15.87 11.47
CA THR A 5 -6.67 -15.00 10.32
C THR A 5 -6.56 -15.84 9.05
N LYS A 6 -7.50 -15.70 8.13
CA LYS A 6 -7.40 -16.20 6.75
C LYS A 6 -7.26 -15.03 5.80
N VAL A 7 -6.30 -15.08 4.90
CA VAL A 7 -6.02 -14.06 3.90
C VAL A 7 -6.40 -14.59 2.52
N PHE A 8 -7.13 -13.80 1.74
CA PHE A 8 -7.42 -14.05 0.33
C PHE A 8 -6.61 -13.07 -0.51
N ALA A 9 -5.63 -13.57 -1.23
CA ALA A 9 -4.73 -12.75 -2.02
C ALA A 9 -4.73 -13.16 -3.49
N ASP A 10 -4.33 -12.24 -4.37
CA ASP A 10 -4.10 -12.58 -5.76
C ASP A 10 -2.89 -13.52 -5.89
N TYR A 11 -2.95 -14.44 -6.84
CA TYR A 11 -1.83 -15.30 -7.17
C TYR A 11 -0.65 -14.46 -7.67
N HIS A 12 0.54 -14.81 -7.20
CA HIS A 12 1.83 -14.27 -7.64
C HIS A 12 2.84 -15.40 -7.76
N GLU A 13 3.67 -15.43 -8.77
CA GLU A 13 4.57 -16.54 -9.06
C GLU A 13 5.51 -16.90 -7.90
N ASN A 14 6.03 -15.89 -7.20
CA ASN A 14 6.98 -16.06 -6.09
C ASN A 14 6.29 -16.07 -4.70
N HIS A 15 5.02 -16.46 -4.62
CA HIS A 15 4.28 -16.40 -3.35
C HIS A 15 4.68 -17.48 -2.34
N SER A 16 5.18 -18.63 -2.80
CA SER A 16 5.33 -19.82 -1.98
C SER A 16 6.30 -19.67 -0.81
N GLU A 17 7.38 -18.95 -0.98
CA GLU A 17 8.36 -18.67 0.08
C GLU A 17 7.75 -17.79 1.18
N PHE A 18 7.06 -16.72 0.79
CA PHE A 18 6.36 -15.86 1.73
C PHE A 18 5.26 -16.63 2.49
N ASP A 19 4.45 -17.40 1.76
CA ASP A 19 3.30 -18.10 2.34
C ASP A 19 3.71 -19.16 3.37
N LYS A 20 4.90 -19.76 3.22
CA LYS A 20 5.48 -20.71 4.20
C LYS A 20 5.93 -20.05 5.50
N ASN A 21 6.31 -18.77 5.44
CA ASN A 21 6.93 -18.05 6.56
C ASN A 21 5.96 -17.24 7.40
N VAL A 22 4.64 -17.32 7.13
CA VAL A 22 3.62 -16.60 7.90
C VAL A 22 2.78 -17.52 8.76
N ALA A 23 2.35 -17.02 9.92
CA ALA A 23 1.60 -17.79 10.91
C ALA A 23 0.08 -17.84 10.64
N PHE A 24 -0.37 -17.46 9.45
CA PHE A 24 -1.79 -17.43 9.06
C PHE A 24 -2.01 -18.09 7.70
N SER A 25 -3.23 -18.57 7.45
CA SER A 25 -3.58 -19.23 6.19
C SER A 25 -3.76 -18.20 5.07
N ILE A 26 -3.14 -18.46 3.92
CA ILE A 26 -3.32 -17.65 2.70
C ILE A 26 -3.95 -18.51 1.61
N GLU A 27 -5.03 -18.02 1.03
CA GLU A 27 -5.66 -18.60 -0.15
C GLU A 27 -5.37 -17.71 -1.36
N ARG A 28 -4.62 -18.26 -2.33
CA ARG A 28 -4.22 -17.56 -3.55
C ARG A 28 -5.24 -17.75 -4.65
N VAL A 29 -5.78 -16.63 -5.15
CA VAL A 29 -6.78 -16.64 -6.21
C VAL A 29 -6.13 -16.35 -7.55
N GLY A 30 -5.99 -17.40 -8.36
CA GLY A 30 -5.41 -17.35 -9.69
C GLY A 30 -6.42 -17.22 -10.83
N GLY A 31 -5.95 -17.57 -12.06
CA GLY A 31 -6.74 -17.64 -13.29
C GLY A 31 -6.94 -16.29 -13.99
N ALA A 32 -7.78 -16.24 -15.03
CA ALA A 32 -7.93 -15.07 -15.90
C ALA A 32 -8.26 -13.80 -15.11
N LYS A 33 -7.48 -12.74 -15.35
CA LYS A 33 -7.50 -11.47 -14.60
C LYS A 33 -8.89 -10.83 -14.57
N LEU A 34 -9.64 -10.93 -15.67
CA LEU A 34 -10.98 -10.35 -15.81
C LEU A 34 -11.98 -10.92 -14.79
N PHE A 35 -11.90 -12.21 -14.49
CA PHE A 35 -12.82 -12.90 -13.59
C PHE A 35 -12.29 -13.06 -12.16
N ARG A 36 -11.04 -12.66 -11.89
CA ARG A 36 -10.39 -12.87 -10.60
C ARG A 36 -11.16 -12.25 -9.44
N LYS A 37 -11.68 -11.03 -9.60
CA LYS A 37 -12.45 -10.36 -8.56
C LYS A 37 -13.74 -11.13 -8.17
N TYR A 38 -14.40 -11.74 -9.14
CA TYR A 38 -15.62 -12.52 -8.90
C TYR A 38 -15.30 -13.82 -8.17
N ARG A 39 -14.24 -14.53 -8.61
CA ARG A 39 -13.76 -15.73 -7.91
C ARG A 39 -13.35 -15.44 -6.47
N LYS A 40 -12.57 -14.37 -6.26
CA LYS A 40 -12.16 -13.94 -4.92
C LYS A 40 -13.39 -13.64 -4.05
N ALA A 41 -14.34 -12.89 -4.55
CA ALA A 41 -15.56 -12.56 -3.82
C ALA A 41 -16.39 -13.82 -3.50
N TYR A 42 -16.50 -14.76 -4.43
CA TYR A 42 -17.17 -16.04 -4.20
C TYR A 42 -16.52 -16.83 -3.06
N LEU A 43 -15.20 -17.00 -3.10
CA LEU A 43 -14.45 -17.72 -2.06
C LEU A 43 -14.59 -17.05 -0.69
N ILE A 44 -14.50 -15.71 -0.64
CA ILE A 44 -14.64 -14.96 0.60
C ILE A 44 -16.08 -15.10 1.15
N ASN A 45 -17.11 -14.93 0.33
CA ASN A 45 -18.49 -15.04 0.77
C ASN A 45 -18.78 -16.44 1.30
N ASN A 46 -18.38 -17.50 0.60
CA ASN A 46 -18.51 -18.87 1.07
C ASN A 46 -17.80 -19.11 2.40
N PHE A 47 -16.57 -18.59 2.53
CA PHE A 47 -15.82 -18.71 3.76
C PHE A 47 -16.52 -18.01 4.93
N ILE A 48 -17.12 -16.85 4.71
CA ILE A 48 -17.88 -16.10 5.72
C ILE A 48 -19.13 -16.89 6.14
N GLU A 49 -19.84 -17.48 5.19
CA GLU A 49 -21.06 -18.29 5.45
C GLU A 49 -20.74 -19.53 6.28
N GLN A 50 -19.63 -20.20 5.99
CA GLN A 50 -19.19 -21.41 6.69
C GLN A 50 -18.61 -21.13 8.07
N ASN A 51 -18.13 -19.89 8.33
CA ASN A 51 -17.40 -19.55 9.56
C ASN A 51 -18.12 -18.44 10.35
N LYS A 52 -19.09 -18.82 11.17
CA LYS A 52 -19.91 -17.88 11.96
C LYS A 52 -19.10 -17.03 12.94
N ASN A 53 -17.92 -17.49 13.36
CA ASN A 53 -17.04 -16.82 14.33
C ASN A 53 -16.24 -15.64 13.74
N ILE A 54 -16.32 -15.38 12.44
CA ILE A 54 -15.68 -14.21 11.82
C ILE A 54 -16.29 -12.96 12.42
N LYS A 55 -15.43 -12.08 12.96
CA LYS A 55 -15.84 -10.83 13.60
C LYS A 55 -15.76 -9.64 12.66
N CYS A 56 -14.74 -9.60 11.81
CA CYS A 56 -14.55 -8.50 10.86
C CYS A 56 -13.82 -8.97 9.60
N ILE A 57 -13.94 -8.16 8.56
CA ILE A 57 -13.25 -8.30 7.29
C ILE A 57 -12.41 -7.06 7.10
N ILE A 58 -11.10 -7.25 6.87
CA ILE A 58 -10.17 -6.17 6.60
C ILE A 58 -9.71 -6.27 5.15
N SER A 59 -9.74 -5.18 4.42
CA SER A 59 -9.29 -5.11 3.03
C SER A 59 -8.30 -3.97 2.82
N ASP A 60 -7.25 -4.24 2.07
CA ASP A 60 -6.25 -3.26 1.65
C ASP A 60 -6.69 -2.44 0.41
N HIS A 61 -7.84 -2.78 -0.17
CA HIS A 61 -8.35 -2.10 -1.37
C HIS A 61 -9.88 -2.20 -1.47
N TRP A 62 -10.55 -1.10 -1.73
CA TRP A 62 -12.02 -1.03 -1.82
C TRP A 62 -12.65 -2.01 -2.82
N LYS A 63 -11.95 -2.33 -3.93
CA LYS A 63 -12.45 -3.31 -4.93
C LYS A 63 -12.64 -4.70 -4.36
N SER A 64 -11.87 -5.08 -3.37
CA SER A 64 -11.98 -6.39 -2.73
C SER A 64 -13.26 -6.51 -1.90
N LEU A 65 -13.82 -5.38 -1.42
CA LEU A 65 -15.09 -5.36 -0.68
C LEU A 65 -16.32 -5.18 -1.56
N GLU A 66 -16.16 -4.77 -2.83
CA GLU A 66 -17.27 -4.38 -3.70
C GLU A 66 -18.36 -5.45 -3.87
N LEU A 67 -17.97 -6.72 -3.82
CA LEU A 67 -18.86 -7.87 -4.01
C LEU A 67 -19.03 -8.73 -2.74
N ILE A 68 -18.55 -8.24 -1.60
CA ILE A 68 -18.68 -8.98 -0.33
C ILE A 68 -20.04 -8.68 0.29
N LYS A 69 -20.81 -9.75 0.47
CA LYS A 69 -22.15 -9.73 1.05
C LYS A 69 -22.08 -10.25 2.48
N THR A 70 -22.13 -9.35 3.46
CA THR A 70 -22.11 -9.76 4.88
C THR A 70 -22.57 -8.61 5.78
N ASN A 71 -23.10 -8.99 6.94
CA ASN A 71 -23.40 -8.09 8.05
C ASN A 71 -22.24 -7.97 9.05
N LYS A 72 -21.12 -8.66 8.82
CA LYS A 72 -19.93 -8.55 9.65
C LYS A 72 -19.26 -7.20 9.43
N LYS A 73 -18.56 -6.69 10.44
CA LYS A 73 -17.81 -5.43 10.33
C LYS A 73 -16.83 -5.47 9.18
N LYS A 74 -16.80 -4.40 8.39
CA LYS A 74 -15.91 -4.21 7.25
C LYS A 74 -14.99 -3.03 7.51
N ILE A 75 -13.70 -3.25 7.34
CA ILE A 75 -12.65 -2.23 7.47
C ILE A 75 -11.91 -2.17 6.13
N CYS A 76 -11.78 -0.97 5.58
CA CYS A 76 -11.04 -0.76 4.34
C CYS A 76 -9.84 0.16 4.57
N LEU A 77 -8.65 -0.32 4.22
CA LEU A 77 -7.45 0.50 4.20
C LEU A 77 -7.40 1.31 2.91
N ILE A 78 -6.98 2.58 2.98
CA ILE A 78 -6.81 3.46 1.84
C ILE A 78 -5.42 4.12 1.83
N HIS A 79 -4.85 4.28 0.60
CA HIS A 79 -3.48 4.74 0.38
C HIS A 79 -3.37 5.92 -0.59
N SER A 80 -4.46 6.60 -0.90
CA SER A 80 -4.65 7.76 -1.78
C SER A 80 -4.89 7.46 -3.26
N LYS A 81 -4.02 6.74 -3.97
CA LYS A 81 -4.11 6.58 -5.43
C LYS A 81 -5.40 5.90 -5.89
N GLU A 82 -5.84 4.87 -5.16
CA GLU A 82 -7.00 4.04 -5.50
C GLU A 82 -8.34 4.73 -5.25
N ILE A 83 -8.34 5.85 -4.54
CA ILE A 83 -9.53 6.69 -4.31
C ILE A 83 -9.49 8.02 -5.07
N ASN A 84 -8.32 8.41 -5.60
CA ASN A 84 -8.15 9.70 -6.29
C ASN A 84 -8.63 9.63 -7.75
N HIS A 85 -9.94 9.56 -7.93
CA HIS A 85 -10.60 9.62 -9.22
C HIS A 85 -11.39 10.92 -9.35
N ASP A 86 -11.57 11.40 -10.58
CA ASP A 86 -12.33 12.62 -10.81
C ASP A 86 -13.78 12.46 -10.34
N ASN A 87 -14.28 13.50 -9.69
CA ASN A 87 -15.61 13.51 -9.11
C ASN A 87 -16.69 13.27 -10.19
N GLY A 88 -17.72 12.51 -9.84
CA GLY A 88 -18.82 12.17 -10.76
C GLY A 88 -18.50 11.07 -11.77
N THR A 89 -17.25 10.58 -11.88
CA THR A 89 -16.93 9.45 -12.75
C THR A 89 -17.54 8.15 -12.24
N ARG A 90 -17.72 7.17 -13.14
CA ARG A 90 -18.18 5.83 -12.76
C ARG A 90 -17.31 5.20 -11.67
N LEU A 91 -16.01 5.44 -11.73
CA LEU A 91 -15.07 4.87 -10.78
C LEU A 91 -15.17 5.55 -9.41
N ASN A 92 -15.27 6.89 -9.38
CA ASN A 92 -15.51 7.63 -8.15
C ASN A 92 -16.81 7.18 -7.46
N ARG A 93 -17.93 7.06 -8.21
CA ARG A 93 -19.19 6.57 -7.64
C ARG A 93 -19.09 5.18 -7.03
N ARG A 94 -18.31 4.27 -7.65
CA ARG A 94 -18.07 2.93 -7.08
C ARG A 94 -17.26 2.97 -5.80
N VAL A 95 -16.21 3.80 -5.75
CA VAL A 95 -15.42 4.05 -4.53
C VAL A 95 -16.33 4.52 -3.40
N LEU A 96 -17.11 5.57 -3.63
CA LEU A 96 -18.03 6.13 -2.65
C LEU A 96 -19.06 5.11 -2.17
N LYS A 97 -19.64 4.35 -3.11
CA LYS A 97 -20.61 3.29 -2.78
C LYS A 97 -20.00 2.25 -1.83
N VAL A 98 -18.74 1.87 -2.02
CA VAL A 98 -18.10 0.88 -1.14
C VAL A 98 -17.68 1.53 0.18
N LEU A 99 -16.94 2.63 0.14
CA LEU A 99 -16.32 3.21 1.33
C LEU A 99 -17.31 3.87 2.29
N ASN A 100 -18.46 4.38 1.80
CA ASN A 100 -19.53 4.88 2.65
C ASN A 100 -20.42 3.76 3.25
N ASN A 101 -20.19 2.48 2.86
CA ASN A 101 -20.89 1.31 3.38
C ASN A 101 -19.96 0.34 4.13
N VAL A 102 -18.77 0.78 4.56
CA VAL A 102 -17.93 0.05 5.50
C VAL A 102 -18.02 0.71 6.87
N ASP A 103 -17.75 -0.07 7.93
CA ASP A 103 -17.80 0.45 9.31
C ASP A 103 -16.64 1.41 9.58
N TYR A 104 -15.45 1.10 9.03
CA TYR A 104 -14.28 1.96 9.16
C TYR A 104 -13.48 2.02 7.86
N VAL A 105 -13.05 3.23 7.53
CA VAL A 105 -12.03 3.52 6.52
C VAL A 105 -10.75 3.87 7.26
N VAL A 106 -9.68 3.12 7.06
CA VAL A 106 -8.39 3.39 7.68
C VAL A 106 -7.49 4.08 6.67
N SER A 107 -7.18 5.34 6.95
CA SER A 107 -6.26 6.17 6.17
C SER A 107 -4.83 6.03 6.69
N ASN A 108 -3.86 5.96 5.79
CA ASN A 108 -2.45 5.86 6.14
C ASN A 108 -1.80 7.22 6.51
N SER A 109 -2.50 8.33 6.36
CA SER A 109 -2.00 9.68 6.68
C SER A 109 -3.13 10.71 6.70
N GLU A 110 -2.87 11.88 7.30
CA GLU A 110 -3.76 13.05 7.23
C GLU A 110 -4.04 13.46 5.76
N PHE A 111 -3.02 13.45 4.90
CA PHE A 111 -3.20 13.74 3.49
C PHE A 111 -4.25 12.84 2.83
N THR A 112 -4.16 11.53 3.07
CA THR A 112 -5.11 10.57 2.51
C THR A 112 -6.50 10.70 3.14
N LYS A 113 -6.60 11.03 4.43
CA LYS A 113 -7.88 11.34 5.09
C LYS A 113 -8.55 12.55 4.41
N ASN A 114 -7.82 13.66 4.28
CA ASN A 114 -8.35 14.89 3.67
C ASN A 114 -8.77 14.66 2.21
N LEU A 115 -7.97 13.89 1.45
CA LEU A 115 -8.34 13.47 0.10
C LEU A 115 -9.65 12.67 0.11
N ALA A 116 -9.82 11.73 1.02
CA ALA A 116 -11.03 10.90 1.12
C ALA A 116 -12.27 11.76 1.42
N ILE A 117 -12.18 12.70 2.36
CA ILE A 117 -13.26 13.65 2.68
C ILE A 117 -13.60 14.50 1.44
N ASN A 118 -12.61 15.06 0.76
CA ASN A 118 -12.80 15.84 -0.45
C ASN A 118 -13.42 15.04 -1.61
N LYS A 119 -13.30 13.72 -1.59
CA LYS A 119 -13.97 12.82 -2.55
C LYS A 119 -15.39 12.43 -2.13
N GLY A 120 -15.84 12.78 -0.94
CA GLY A 120 -17.19 12.52 -0.44
C GLY A 120 -17.32 11.30 0.46
N ILE A 121 -16.20 10.82 1.04
CA ILE A 121 -16.22 9.77 2.07
C ILE A 121 -16.52 10.42 3.41
N LYS A 122 -17.43 9.83 4.19
CA LYS A 122 -17.89 10.35 5.47
C LYS A 122 -16.75 10.38 6.49
N GLU A 123 -16.50 11.54 7.08
CA GLU A 123 -15.38 11.74 8.01
C GLU A 123 -15.48 10.89 9.28
N GLU A 124 -16.69 10.73 9.82
CA GLU A 124 -16.92 9.95 11.03
C GLU A 124 -16.42 8.51 10.95
N ASN A 125 -16.39 7.94 9.74
CA ASN A 125 -15.95 6.59 9.49
C ASN A 125 -14.43 6.49 9.28
N ILE A 126 -13.72 7.61 9.13
CA ILE A 126 -12.29 7.61 8.82
C ILE A 126 -11.45 7.61 10.10
N LYS A 127 -10.53 6.66 10.19
CA LYS A 127 -9.50 6.60 11.24
C LYS A 127 -8.12 6.66 10.60
N ILE A 128 -7.18 7.35 11.25
CA ILE A 128 -5.80 7.41 10.78
C ILE A 128 -4.98 6.38 11.55
N ILE A 129 -4.31 5.51 10.80
CA ILE A 129 -3.30 4.61 11.32
C ILE A 129 -2.08 4.72 10.40
N ASN A 130 -1.05 5.38 10.87
CA ASN A 130 0.18 5.51 10.10
C ASN A 130 0.84 4.15 9.92
N PRO A 131 1.44 3.88 8.74
CA PRO A 131 2.18 2.64 8.51
C PRO A 131 3.30 2.48 9.53
N GLY A 132 3.44 1.27 10.05
CA GLY A 132 4.57 0.90 10.88
C GLY A 132 5.86 0.81 10.07
N VAL A 133 6.98 0.91 10.75
CA VAL A 133 8.31 0.67 10.19
C VAL A 133 8.95 -0.53 10.90
N TYR A 134 9.75 -1.28 10.17
CA TYR A 134 10.56 -2.32 10.80
C TYR A 134 11.67 -1.70 11.64
N PRO A 135 12.05 -2.35 12.74
CA PRO A 135 13.26 -1.95 13.47
C PRO A 135 14.47 -1.91 12.54
N ILE A 136 15.30 -0.90 12.72
CA ILE A 136 16.54 -0.77 11.94
C ILE A 136 17.42 -1.97 12.33
N LYS A 137 17.74 -2.82 11.36
CA LYS A 137 18.73 -3.90 11.56
C LYS A 137 20.13 -3.32 11.56
N GLU A 138 21.01 -3.91 12.34
CA GLU A 138 22.44 -3.58 12.25
C GLU A 138 22.92 -3.77 10.82
N ILE A 139 23.62 -2.76 10.31
CA ILE A 139 24.20 -2.79 8.97
C ILE A 139 25.53 -3.51 9.05
N GLU A 140 25.74 -4.51 8.21
CA GLU A 140 27.00 -5.22 8.12
C GLU A 140 28.14 -4.24 7.78
N LYS A 141 29.25 -4.32 8.52
CA LYS A 141 30.42 -3.41 8.38
C LYS A 141 30.92 -3.28 6.93
N LYS A 142 30.80 -4.36 6.13
CA LYS A 142 31.22 -4.33 4.72
C LYS A 142 30.49 -3.27 3.89
N TYR A 143 29.19 -3.08 4.12
CA TYR A 143 28.38 -2.08 3.39
C TYR A 143 28.70 -0.65 3.85
N LEU A 144 29.03 -0.48 5.13
CA LEU A 144 29.49 0.83 5.63
C LEU A 144 30.82 1.23 4.99
N ILE A 145 31.78 0.30 4.92
CA ILE A 145 33.07 0.52 4.27
C ILE A 145 32.92 0.85 2.78
N GLU A 146 32.02 0.15 2.09
CA GLU A 146 31.74 0.42 0.66
C GLU A 146 31.10 1.80 0.48
N ALA A 147 30.13 2.14 1.30
CA ALA A 147 29.50 3.47 1.28
C ALA A 147 30.53 4.58 1.56
N ASP A 148 31.41 4.41 2.54
CA ASP A 148 32.45 5.38 2.87
C ASP A 148 33.40 5.60 1.70
N LYS A 149 33.81 4.55 0.99
CA LYS A 149 34.65 4.67 -0.21
C LYS A 149 34.00 5.52 -1.32
N ILE A 150 32.69 5.34 -1.53
CA ILE A 150 31.94 6.08 -2.55
C ILE A 150 31.73 7.53 -2.13
N LEU A 151 31.51 7.77 -0.84
CA LEU A 151 31.11 9.05 -0.27
C LEU A 151 32.30 9.87 0.29
N ASP A 152 33.52 9.31 0.23
CA ASP A 152 34.72 10.00 0.73
C ASP A 152 34.90 11.34 0.03
N LYS A 153 35.21 12.39 0.82
CA LYS A 153 35.44 13.77 0.37
C LYS A 153 34.27 14.35 -0.46
N LYS A 154 33.11 13.70 -0.52
CA LYS A 154 31.93 14.25 -1.21
C LYS A 154 31.07 15.08 -0.27
N SER A 155 30.69 16.28 -0.74
CA SER A 155 29.80 17.20 -0.01
C SER A 155 29.20 18.24 -0.96
N PRO A 156 27.91 18.53 -0.84
CA PRO A 156 26.91 17.82 -0.05
C PRO A 156 26.58 16.42 -0.62
N LYS A 157 26.04 15.54 0.24
CA LYS A 157 25.61 14.20 -0.14
C LYS A 157 24.07 14.20 -0.28
N LEU A 158 23.57 13.93 -1.48
CA LEU A 158 22.14 13.87 -1.76
C LEU A 158 21.75 12.41 -2.01
N LEU A 159 20.62 11.99 -1.44
CA LEU A 159 20.10 10.64 -1.58
C LEU A 159 18.62 10.67 -1.96
N THR A 160 18.26 9.87 -2.97
CA THR A 160 16.85 9.53 -3.26
C THR A 160 16.65 8.04 -3.15
N VAL A 161 15.77 7.60 -2.24
CA VAL A 161 15.35 6.21 -2.12
C VAL A 161 13.94 6.08 -2.69
N SER A 162 13.83 5.61 -3.93
CA SER A 162 12.52 5.42 -4.56
C SER A 162 12.61 4.47 -5.76
N ARG A 163 11.45 4.01 -6.25
CA ARG A 163 11.39 3.35 -7.55
C ARG A 163 11.72 4.36 -8.65
N TYR A 164 12.37 3.90 -9.73
CA TYR A 164 12.55 4.71 -10.92
C TYR A 164 11.20 4.91 -11.61
N ASP A 165 10.57 6.05 -11.33
CA ASP A 165 9.22 6.42 -11.80
C ASP A 165 9.23 7.91 -12.12
N LYS A 166 8.62 8.32 -13.22
CA LYS A 166 8.56 9.72 -13.68
C LYS A 166 8.09 10.69 -12.58
N ARG A 167 7.18 10.25 -11.69
CA ARG A 167 6.68 11.06 -10.56
C ARG A 167 7.73 11.31 -9.47
N LYS A 168 8.82 10.51 -9.43
CA LYS A 168 9.92 10.67 -8.48
C LYS A 168 10.96 11.67 -8.96
N ASN A 169 10.87 12.05 -10.22
CA ASN A 169 11.50 13.23 -10.78
C ASN A 169 13.06 13.22 -10.72
N HIS A 170 13.65 12.02 -10.78
CA HIS A 170 15.11 11.85 -10.77
C HIS A 170 15.81 12.71 -11.83
N GLU A 171 15.20 12.82 -13.02
CA GLU A 171 15.72 13.62 -14.13
C GLU A 171 15.92 15.09 -13.74
N LYS A 172 14.93 15.72 -13.09
CA LYS A 172 15.05 17.11 -12.66
C LYS A 172 16.08 17.29 -11.55
N VAL A 173 16.26 16.30 -10.68
CA VAL A 173 17.34 16.34 -9.69
C VAL A 173 18.69 16.32 -10.40
N ILE A 174 18.89 15.43 -11.37
CA ILE A 174 20.11 15.35 -12.16
C ILE A 174 20.38 16.67 -12.91
N MET A 175 19.33 17.25 -13.51
CA MET A 175 19.46 18.55 -14.18
C MET A 175 19.85 19.68 -13.21
N ALA A 176 19.27 19.70 -12.01
CA ALA A 176 19.63 20.69 -10.98
C ALA A 176 21.06 20.55 -10.48
N LEU A 177 21.59 19.31 -10.43
CA LEU A 177 22.97 19.05 -10.04
C LEU A 177 23.97 19.74 -10.95
N ARG A 178 23.67 19.91 -12.24
CA ARG A 178 24.54 20.61 -13.18
C ARG A 178 24.84 22.03 -12.70
N ASN A 179 23.84 22.76 -12.25
CA ASN A 179 24.01 24.12 -11.75
C ASN A 179 24.66 24.13 -10.35
N LEU A 180 24.30 23.18 -9.50
CA LEU A 180 24.86 23.06 -8.15
C LEU A 180 26.34 22.69 -8.16
N LYS A 181 26.86 22.04 -9.18
CA LYS A 181 28.25 21.61 -9.28
C LYS A 181 29.23 22.80 -9.38
N GLU A 182 28.78 23.94 -9.89
CA GLU A 182 29.59 25.19 -9.91
C GLU A 182 29.86 25.66 -8.49
N THR A 183 28.89 25.62 -7.60
CA THR A 183 29.01 26.03 -6.20
C THR A 183 29.57 24.91 -5.31
N TYR A 184 29.25 23.67 -5.63
CA TYR A 184 29.62 22.48 -4.87
C TYR A 184 30.33 21.44 -5.77
N PRO A 185 31.62 21.62 -6.08
CA PRO A 185 32.33 20.73 -7.02
C PRO A 185 32.35 19.28 -6.61
N ASN A 186 32.30 19.02 -5.31
CA ASN A 186 32.33 17.66 -4.72
C ASN A 186 30.93 17.07 -4.39
N ILE A 187 29.86 17.72 -4.88
CA ILE A 187 28.48 17.17 -4.67
C ILE A 187 28.35 15.79 -5.25
N ILE A 188 27.67 14.93 -4.50
CA ILE A 188 27.27 13.58 -4.98
C ILE A 188 25.77 13.38 -4.83
N TYR A 189 25.18 12.74 -5.81
CA TYR A 189 23.79 12.27 -5.78
C TYR A 189 23.74 10.77 -5.99
N THR A 190 23.08 10.08 -5.07
CA THR A 190 22.86 8.63 -5.11
C THR A 190 21.35 8.33 -5.21
N CYS A 191 20.96 7.40 -6.09
CA CYS A 191 19.56 7.00 -6.27
C CYS A 191 19.44 5.50 -6.62
#